data_51a55cc8f217ffbdf919362d1b1a1834
#
_entry.id   51a55cc8f217ffbdf919362d1b1a1834
#
_cell.length_a   1.000
_cell.length_b   1.000
_cell.length_c   1.000
_cell.angle_alpha   90.00
_cell.angle_beta   90.00
_cell.angle_gamma   90.00
#
_symmetry.space_group_name_H-M   'P 1'
#
loop_
_entity.id
_entity.type
_entity.pdbx_description
1 polymer ?
#
loop_
_entity_poly.entity_id
_entity_poly.type
_entity_poly.pdbx_seq_one_letter_code
_entity_poly.pdbx_strand_id
1 'polypeptide(L)'
;MIRKLLASLVIVTGIVTAAPAFAQGNAVNVLYAGSLVNLMERSIGPAFEKATGQQFRGYAAGSNKIANEIKGKLRRGDVFISASPKVNSNLMGEANGNHVTWYVNFAESPLMIGYNPQSKFASQFKSKRWDQVLQQPGIRIGRTDPKLDPKGAFTVEMMTKAADLYHQPDLVEKTLGTAENPEQVLPEETLVGRLQSGQLDAGFFYSTETSDLKIPAIRPAPELQAKASYTLTVLDDAPNHSGAVSFVDFLLSEQGRALLKQHGVDVVKPTVSGNVQAIPPSVQAVLDAAAQ
;
A
#
# COMPACT_ATOMS: atom_id res chain seq x y z
N MET A 1 36.38 -81.45 -6.22
CA MET A 1 35.18 -80.76 -6.75
C MET A 1 35.11 -79.42 -6.07
N ILE A 2 35.55 -78.36 -6.74
CA ILE A 2 35.61 -76.97 -6.17
C ILE A 2 34.50 -76.18 -6.85
N ARG A 3 33.47 -75.81 -6.08
CA ARG A 3 32.39 -74.89 -6.53
C ARG A 3 32.86 -73.42 -6.38
N LYS A 4 33.01 -72.76 -7.52
CA LYS A 4 33.22 -71.28 -7.57
C LYS A 4 31.89 -70.59 -7.38
N LEU A 5 31.76 -69.78 -6.29
CA LEU A 5 30.70 -68.81 -6.12
C LEU A 5 31.09 -67.52 -6.85
N LEU A 6 30.28 -67.11 -7.83
CA LEU A 6 30.33 -65.84 -8.48
C LEU A 6 29.42 -64.85 -7.65
N ALA A 7 30.01 -63.87 -7.04
CA ALA A 7 29.27 -62.79 -6.39
C ALA A 7 29.04 -61.67 -7.41
N SER A 8 27.78 -61.45 -7.81
CA SER A 8 27.39 -60.34 -8.68
C SER A 8 27.24 -59.05 -7.83
N LEU A 9 28.11 -58.08 -8.10
CA LEU A 9 28.04 -56.74 -7.50
C LEU A 9 27.02 -55.88 -8.29
N VAL A 10 25.86 -55.61 -7.71
CA VAL A 10 24.87 -54.68 -8.27
C VAL A 10 25.23 -53.26 -7.81
N ILE A 11 25.73 -52.45 -8.74
CA ILE A 11 25.96 -51.00 -8.53
C ILE A 11 24.65 -50.30 -8.75
N VAL A 12 23.98 -49.87 -7.66
CA VAL A 12 22.82 -48.98 -7.71
C VAL A 12 23.32 -47.56 -7.86
N THR A 13 23.29 -47.01 -9.06
CA THR A 13 23.54 -45.60 -9.34
C THR A 13 22.31 -44.77 -8.88
N GLY A 14 22.38 -44.21 -7.68
CA GLY A 14 21.40 -43.26 -7.18
C GLY A 14 21.47 -41.95 -7.96
N ILE A 15 20.43 -41.67 -8.75
CA ILE A 15 20.24 -40.35 -9.34
C ILE A 15 19.80 -39.40 -8.21
N VAL A 16 20.74 -38.59 -7.72
CA VAL A 16 20.43 -37.50 -6.80
C VAL A 16 19.79 -36.39 -7.64
N THR A 17 18.47 -36.33 -7.67
CA THR A 17 17.75 -35.16 -8.17
C THR A 17 18.00 -34.02 -7.20
N ALA A 18 18.89 -33.10 -7.54
CA ALA A 18 19.07 -31.84 -6.84
C ALA A 18 17.75 -31.03 -6.99
N ALA A 19 16.93 -31.01 -5.96
CA ALA A 19 15.86 -30.04 -5.86
C ALA A 19 16.48 -28.61 -5.93
N PRO A 20 15.92 -27.69 -6.72
CA PRO A 20 16.44 -26.33 -6.73
C PRO A 20 16.33 -25.78 -5.30
N ALA A 21 17.46 -25.58 -4.66
CA ALA A 21 17.54 -24.80 -3.43
C ALA A 21 17.13 -23.36 -3.81
N PHE A 22 15.87 -23.00 -3.54
CA PHE A 22 15.48 -21.61 -3.56
C PHE A 22 16.32 -20.90 -2.50
N ALA A 23 17.36 -20.24 -2.95
CA ALA A 23 18.25 -19.48 -2.10
C ALA A 23 17.38 -18.45 -1.34
N GLN A 24 17.46 -18.46 -0.01
CA GLN A 24 16.75 -17.56 0.90
C GLN A 24 17.08 -16.06 0.61
N GLY A 25 18.04 -15.79 -0.31
CA GLY A 25 18.49 -14.48 -0.75
C GLY A 25 17.78 -13.86 -1.96
N ASN A 26 16.81 -14.55 -2.59
CA ASN A 26 16.16 -14.03 -3.82
C ASN A 26 14.79 -13.38 -3.58
N ALA A 27 14.34 -13.28 -2.34
CA ALA A 27 13.06 -12.66 -1.99
C ALA A 27 13.26 -11.19 -1.63
N VAL A 28 12.35 -10.34 -2.12
CA VAL A 28 12.27 -8.91 -1.79
C VAL A 28 11.04 -8.68 -0.91
N ASN A 29 11.28 -8.23 0.32
CA ASN A 29 10.23 -7.94 1.28
C ASN A 29 9.77 -6.48 1.12
N VAL A 30 8.62 -6.30 0.52
CA VAL A 30 8.05 -4.98 0.24
C VAL A 30 6.97 -4.66 1.26
N LEU A 31 7.20 -3.64 2.09
CA LEU A 31 6.25 -3.11 3.05
C LEU A 31 5.49 -1.97 2.38
N TYR A 32 4.16 -1.99 2.38
CA TYR A 32 3.41 -0.95 1.65
C TYR A 32 2.06 -0.61 2.28
N ALA A 33 1.61 0.62 1.98
CA ALA A 33 0.29 1.11 2.37
C ALA A 33 -0.80 0.16 1.92
N GLY A 34 -1.69 -0.24 2.81
CA GLY A 34 -2.72 -1.25 2.56
C GLY A 34 -3.68 -0.93 1.42
N SER A 35 -3.85 0.37 1.08
CA SER A 35 -4.61 0.81 -0.10
C SER A 35 -4.04 0.30 -1.44
N LEU A 36 -2.80 -0.16 -1.46
CA LEU A 36 -2.15 -0.71 -2.64
C LEU A 36 -2.24 -2.25 -2.72
N VAL A 37 -2.90 -2.92 -1.76
CA VAL A 37 -2.84 -4.39 -1.63
C VAL A 37 -3.24 -5.11 -2.92
N ASN A 38 -4.35 -4.74 -3.54
CA ASN A 38 -4.80 -5.40 -4.78
C ASN A 38 -3.80 -5.20 -5.93
N LEU A 39 -3.34 -3.96 -6.12
CA LEU A 39 -2.35 -3.61 -7.13
C LEU A 39 -1.04 -4.38 -6.92
N MET A 40 -0.52 -4.39 -5.69
CA MET A 40 0.76 -5.01 -5.37
C MET A 40 0.69 -6.53 -5.51
N GLU A 41 -0.32 -7.17 -4.92
CA GLU A 41 -0.43 -8.63 -4.90
C GLU A 41 -0.89 -9.24 -6.24
N ARG A 42 -1.72 -8.52 -7.00
CA ARG A 42 -2.32 -9.08 -8.23
C ARG A 42 -1.63 -8.63 -9.51
N SER A 43 -0.83 -7.57 -9.46
CA SER A 43 -0.25 -6.99 -10.69
C SER A 43 1.24 -6.69 -10.57
N ILE A 44 1.67 -5.84 -9.65
CA ILE A 44 3.07 -5.43 -9.52
C ILE A 44 3.96 -6.61 -9.11
N GLY A 45 3.60 -7.33 -8.04
CA GLY A 45 4.37 -8.47 -7.54
C GLY A 45 4.58 -9.54 -8.62
N PRO A 46 3.52 -10.10 -9.21
CA PRO A 46 3.65 -11.09 -10.29
C PRO A 46 4.43 -10.58 -11.52
N ALA A 47 4.26 -9.31 -11.89
CA ALA A 47 4.98 -8.73 -13.02
C ALA A 47 6.47 -8.53 -12.70
N PHE A 48 6.81 -8.11 -11.48
CA PHE A 48 8.17 -8.03 -10.98
C PHE A 48 8.86 -9.40 -10.97
N GLU A 49 8.20 -10.42 -10.43
CA GLU A 49 8.72 -11.79 -10.40
C GLU A 49 9.00 -12.30 -11.82
N LYS A 50 8.07 -12.07 -12.74
CA LYS A 50 8.23 -12.47 -14.15
C LYS A 50 9.39 -11.72 -14.83
N ALA A 51 9.57 -10.45 -14.54
CA ALA A 51 10.59 -9.61 -15.18
C ALA A 51 12.00 -9.89 -14.65
N THR A 52 12.14 -10.21 -13.36
CA THR A 52 13.44 -10.26 -12.67
C THR A 52 13.84 -11.67 -12.22
N GLY A 53 12.90 -12.59 -12.12
CA GLY A 53 13.11 -13.91 -11.49
C GLY A 53 13.25 -13.85 -9.96
N GLN A 54 13.09 -12.68 -9.34
CA GLN A 54 13.11 -12.51 -7.89
C GLN A 54 11.71 -12.69 -7.30
N GLN A 55 11.63 -13.20 -6.08
CA GLN A 55 10.35 -13.43 -5.40
C GLN A 55 9.86 -12.14 -4.71
N PHE A 56 8.64 -11.75 -4.97
CA PHE A 56 7.95 -10.67 -4.23
C PHE A 56 7.33 -11.22 -2.93
N ARG A 57 7.56 -10.51 -1.82
CA ARG A 57 6.91 -10.79 -0.54
C ARG A 57 6.30 -9.50 0.00
N GLY A 58 4.99 -9.38 -0.13
CA GLY A 58 4.25 -8.20 0.28
C GLY A 58 3.84 -8.22 1.75
N TYR A 59 3.82 -7.05 2.37
CA TYR A 59 3.18 -6.81 3.64
C TYR A 59 2.41 -5.49 3.61
N ALA A 60 1.09 -5.58 3.73
CA ALA A 60 0.16 -4.46 3.67
C ALA A 60 -0.36 -4.08 5.05
N ALA A 61 -0.31 -2.80 5.41
CA ALA A 61 -0.95 -2.25 6.59
C ALA A 61 -1.03 -0.72 6.50
N GLY A 62 -1.63 -0.06 7.50
CA GLY A 62 -1.56 1.40 7.62
C GLY A 62 -0.12 1.90 7.68
N SER A 63 0.21 2.94 6.92
CA SER A 63 1.60 3.37 6.75
C SER A 63 2.29 3.78 8.05
N ASN A 64 1.59 4.43 8.97
CA ASN A 64 2.14 4.79 10.29
C ASN A 64 2.38 3.53 11.15
N LYS A 65 1.50 2.52 11.04
CA LYS A 65 1.69 1.23 11.73
C LYS A 65 2.98 0.57 11.25
N ILE A 66 3.19 0.49 9.93
CA ILE A 66 4.42 -0.08 9.36
C ILE A 66 5.65 0.70 9.84
N ALA A 67 5.61 2.04 9.80
CA ALA A 67 6.70 2.87 10.28
C ALA A 67 7.03 2.64 11.76
N ASN A 68 6.01 2.45 12.61
CA ASN A 68 6.19 2.11 14.02
C ASN A 68 6.80 0.71 14.20
N GLU A 69 6.39 -0.27 13.37
CA GLU A 69 6.96 -1.62 13.37
C GLU A 69 8.44 -1.62 12.93
N ILE A 70 8.81 -0.78 11.95
CA ILE A 70 10.21 -0.57 11.53
C ILE A 70 11.03 0.03 12.67
N LYS A 71 10.57 1.17 13.24
CA LYS A 71 11.24 1.82 14.39
C LYS A 71 11.41 0.89 15.59
N GLY A 72 10.37 0.11 15.89
CA GLY A 72 10.39 -0.87 16.98
C GLY A 72 11.16 -2.14 16.68
N LYS A 73 11.76 -2.26 15.49
CA LYS A 73 12.44 -3.49 14.99
C LYS A 73 11.56 -4.74 15.03
N LEU A 74 10.25 -4.55 14.99
CA LEU A 74 9.26 -5.64 14.97
C LEU A 74 9.09 -6.21 13.56
N ARG A 75 9.46 -5.44 12.54
CA ARG A 75 9.38 -5.83 11.13
C ARG A 75 10.60 -5.35 10.36
N ARG A 76 11.16 -6.26 9.59
CA ARG A 76 12.22 -5.96 8.61
C ARG A 76 11.64 -6.01 7.22
N GLY A 77 12.10 -5.10 6.36
CA GLY A 77 11.74 -5.05 4.95
C GLY A 77 12.91 -4.56 4.12
N ASP A 78 12.76 -4.64 2.83
CA ASP A 78 13.75 -4.18 1.86
C ASP A 78 13.31 -2.84 1.25
N VAL A 79 12.01 -2.72 0.95
CA VAL A 79 11.39 -1.51 0.41
C VAL A 79 10.23 -1.09 1.30
N PHE A 80 10.06 0.23 1.48
CA PHE A 80 8.88 0.78 2.14
C PHE A 80 8.15 1.77 1.23
N ILE A 81 6.85 1.54 1.02
CA ILE A 81 5.95 2.42 0.26
C ILE A 81 4.87 2.95 1.19
N SER A 82 4.84 4.25 1.43
CA SER A 82 3.83 4.88 2.30
C SER A 82 2.85 5.75 1.51
N ALA A 83 1.67 5.97 2.08
CA ALA A 83 0.64 6.85 1.51
C ALA A 83 0.87 8.34 1.84
N SER A 84 1.96 8.68 2.51
CA SER A 84 2.28 10.07 2.87
C SER A 84 3.79 10.29 3.00
N PRO A 85 4.33 11.39 2.42
CA PRO A 85 5.74 11.78 2.59
C PRO A 85 6.14 11.94 4.05
N LYS A 86 5.23 12.43 4.91
CA LYS A 86 5.47 12.62 6.34
C LYS A 86 5.86 11.32 7.04
N VAL A 87 5.31 10.18 6.60
CA VAL A 87 5.63 8.88 7.21
C VAL A 87 7.08 8.51 6.94
N ASN A 88 7.56 8.64 5.69
CA ASN A 88 8.97 8.39 5.37
C ASN A 88 9.90 9.41 6.03
N SER A 89 9.55 10.70 6.06
CA SER A 89 10.36 11.71 6.76
C SER A 89 10.49 11.45 8.26
N ASN A 90 9.47 10.85 8.89
CA ASN A 90 9.53 10.43 10.30
C ASN A 90 10.44 9.20 10.56
N LEU A 91 10.99 8.58 9.53
CA LEU A 91 11.98 7.50 9.62
C LEU A 91 13.41 8.00 9.36
N MET A 92 13.56 9.28 8.99
CA MET A 92 14.85 9.90 8.65
C MET A 92 15.53 10.52 9.88
N GLY A 93 16.86 10.55 9.85
CA GLY A 93 17.71 11.21 10.85
C GLY A 93 17.89 10.42 12.14
N GLU A 94 18.93 10.77 12.90
CA GLU A 94 19.34 10.05 14.11
C GLU A 94 18.23 9.95 15.17
N ALA A 95 17.49 11.04 15.39
CA ALA A 95 16.39 11.06 16.34
C ALA A 95 15.27 10.05 16.01
N ASN A 96 15.20 9.56 14.78
CA ASN A 96 14.23 8.60 14.29
C ASN A 96 14.84 7.21 13.98
N GLY A 97 16.12 7.00 14.26
CA GLY A 97 16.81 5.73 14.09
C GLY A 97 17.47 5.51 12.72
N ASN A 98 17.55 6.52 11.85
CA ASN A 98 18.18 6.46 10.52
C ASN A 98 17.71 5.26 9.67
N HIS A 99 16.40 5.02 9.60
CA HIS A 99 15.87 3.90 8.81
C HIS A 99 15.70 4.24 7.33
N VAL A 100 15.66 5.53 7.00
CA VAL A 100 15.46 6.08 5.66
C VAL A 100 16.40 7.25 5.43
N THR A 101 17.18 7.18 4.36
CA THR A 101 18.11 8.25 3.95
C THR A 101 17.50 9.13 2.84
N TRP A 102 16.67 8.56 1.98
CA TRP A 102 15.97 9.25 0.89
C TRP A 102 14.62 8.58 0.62
N TYR A 103 13.71 9.31 -0.01
CA TYR A 103 12.48 8.74 -0.55
C TYR A 103 12.05 9.49 -1.81
N VAL A 104 11.26 8.82 -2.65
CA VAL A 104 10.69 9.36 -3.89
C VAL A 104 9.18 9.42 -3.77
N ASN A 105 8.58 10.59 -4.01
CA ASN A 105 7.15 10.68 -4.31
C ASN A 105 6.96 10.34 -5.80
N PHE A 106 6.11 9.35 -6.11
CA PHE A 106 5.94 8.83 -7.45
C PHE A 106 4.49 8.75 -7.94
N ALA A 107 3.54 8.85 -7.02
CA ALA A 107 2.14 8.68 -7.36
C ALA A 107 1.21 9.36 -6.33
N GLU A 108 -0.03 9.60 -6.74
CA GLU A 108 -1.07 10.19 -5.90
C GLU A 108 -2.38 9.42 -6.03
N SER A 109 -3.25 9.56 -5.03
CA SER A 109 -4.61 9.01 -5.07
C SER A 109 -5.55 9.84 -4.20
N PRO A 110 -6.55 10.52 -4.79
CA PRO A 110 -7.54 11.30 -4.06
C PRO A 110 -8.39 10.45 -3.11
N LEU A 111 -8.75 11.05 -1.97
CA LEU A 111 -9.71 10.45 -1.04
C LEU A 111 -11.13 10.55 -1.60
N MET A 112 -11.86 9.44 -1.55
CA MET A 112 -13.20 9.26 -2.09
C MET A 112 -14.14 8.74 -0.98
N ILE A 113 -15.43 9.00 -1.12
CA ILE A 113 -16.45 8.33 -0.30
C ILE A 113 -17.03 7.18 -1.12
N GLY A 114 -16.58 5.96 -0.83
CA GLY A 114 -17.09 4.73 -1.46
C GLY A 114 -18.34 4.20 -0.74
N TYR A 115 -19.24 3.57 -1.46
CA TYR A 115 -20.43 2.97 -0.87
C TYR A 115 -20.77 1.62 -1.49
N ASN A 116 -21.39 0.75 -0.71
CA ASN A 116 -21.88 -0.53 -1.20
C ASN A 116 -23.13 -0.30 -2.06
N PRO A 117 -23.14 -0.72 -3.35
CA PRO A 117 -24.28 -0.54 -4.24
C PRO A 117 -25.52 -1.31 -3.80
N GLN A 118 -25.37 -2.33 -2.95
CA GLN A 118 -26.48 -3.13 -2.40
C GLN A 118 -26.98 -2.59 -1.03
N SER A 119 -26.35 -1.55 -0.48
CA SER A 119 -26.82 -0.93 0.76
C SER A 119 -28.17 -0.25 0.55
N LYS A 120 -29.03 -0.30 1.58
CA LYS A 120 -30.30 0.45 1.60
C LYS A 120 -30.11 1.96 1.44
N PHE A 121 -28.90 2.47 1.67
CA PHE A 121 -28.54 3.87 1.51
C PHE A 121 -28.01 4.21 0.11
N ALA A 122 -27.74 3.23 -0.74
CA ALA A 122 -27.08 3.43 -2.04
C ALA A 122 -27.79 4.45 -2.96
N SER A 123 -29.13 4.41 -2.99
CA SER A 123 -29.94 5.37 -3.78
C SER A 123 -29.81 6.81 -3.27
N GLN A 124 -29.61 6.99 -1.96
CA GLN A 124 -29.48 8.30 -1.36
C GLN A 124 -28.14 8.97 -1.75
N PHE A 125 -27.04 8.22 -1.91
CA PHE A 125 -25.77 8.74 -2.41
C PHE A 125 -25.84 9.32 -3.83
N LYS A 126 -26.88 8.94 -4.60
CA LYS A 126 -27.13 9.48 -5.95
C LYS A 126 -27.96 10.76 -5.96
N SER A 127 -28.68 11.05 -4.89
CA SER A 127 -29.69 12.14 -4.85
C SER A 127 -29.46 13.17 -3.75
N LYS A 128 -28.66 12.84 -2.75
CA LYS A 128 -28.35 13.72 -1.62
C LYS A 128 -26.86 14.00 -1.56
N ARG A 129 -26.48 15.04 -0.87
CA ARG A 129 -25.08 15.32 -0.53
C ARG A 129 -24.57 14.23 0.42
N TRP A 130 -23.35 13.75 0.21
CA TRP A 130 -22.76 12.60 0.90
C TRP A 130 -22.74 12.73 2.42
N ASP A 131 -22.48 13.94 2.94
CA ASP A 131 -22.48 14.22 4.38
C ASP A 131 -23.85 13.98 5.02
N GLN A 132 -24.94 14.32 4.32
CA GLN A 132 -26.29 14.05 4.79
C GLN A 132 -26.61 12.56 4.83
N VAL A 133 -26.03 11.78 3.91
CA VAL A 133 -26.21 10.33 3.89
C VAL A 133 -25.40 9.66 5.00
N LEU A 134 -24.17 10.11 5.24
CA LEU A 134 -23.32 9.56 6.31
C LEU A 134 -23.86 9.84 7.72
N GLN A 135 -24.78 10.78 7.88
CA GLN A 135 -25.45 11.07 9.15
C GLN A 135 -26.77 10.29 9.34
N GLN A 136 -27.15 9.41 8.40
CA GLN A 136 -28.40 8.66 8.53
C GLN A 136 -28.34 7.62 9.65
N PRO A 137 -29.40 7.48 10.47
CA PRO A 137 -29.43 6.48 11.53
C PRO A 137 -29.21 5.05 11.01
N GLY A 138 -28.28 4.36 11.64
CA GLY A 138 -27.98 2.96 11.34
C GLY A 138 -27.12 2.75 10.07
N ILE A 139 -26.52 3.78 9.50
CA ILE A 139 -25.49 3.63 8.48
C ILE A 139 -24.19 3.10 9.11
N ARG A 140 -23.59 2.10 8.49
CA ARG A 140 -22.33 1.50 8.94
C ARG A 140 -21.20 2.07 8.10
N ILE A 141 -20.36 2.89 8.73
CA ILE A 141 -19.25 3.59 8.09
C ILE A 141 -17.93 2.88 8.45
N GLY A 142 -17.07 2.70 7.45
CA GLY A 142 -15.71 2.19 7.64
C GLY A 142 -14.66 3.28 7.38
N ARG A 143 -13.65 3.34 8.23
CA ARG A 143 -12.47 4.20 8.10
C ARG A 143 -11.28 3.62 8.83
N THR A 144 -10.11 4.15 8.58
CA THR A 144 -8.90 3.72 9.28
C THR A 144 -8.60 4.59 10.51
N ASP A 145 -7.74 4.08 11.39
CA ASP A 145 -7.26 4.80 12.57
C ASP A 145 -6.35 5.96 12.14
N PRO A 146 -6.66 7.22 12.52
CA PRO A 146 -5.85 8.38 12.13
C PRO A 146 -4.43 8.38 12.72
N LYS A 147 -4.16 7.60 13.77
CA LYS A 147 -2.82 7.43 14.33
C LYS A 147 -1.99 6.41 13.56
N LEU A 148 -2.65 5.38 13.03
CA LEU A 148 -2.00 4.23 12.40
C LEU A 148 -1.95 4.33 10.88
N ASP A 149 -2.80 5.19 10.28
CA ASP A 149 -2.90 5.30 8.83
C ASP A 149 -3.19 6.73 8.35
N PRO A 150 -2.47 7.22 7.30
CA PRO A 150 -2.72 8.54 6.70
C PRO A 150 -4.16 8.74 6.21
N LYS A 151 -4.82 7.69 5.67
CA LYS A 151 -6.21 7.76 5.21
C LYS A 151 -7.15 8.18 6.35
N GLY A 152 -6.95 7.62 7.55
CA GLY A 152 -7.71 8.00 8.74
C GLY A 152 -7.51 9.48 9.11
N ALA A 153 -6.27 9.96 9.08
CA ALA A 153 -5.96 11.37 9.33
C ALA A 153 -6.60 12.28 8.26
N PHE A 154 -6.49 11.92 6.98
CA PHE A 154 -7.12 12.66 5.88
C PHE A 154 -8.65 12.62 5.93
N THR A 155 -9.23 11.52 6.43
CA THR A 155 -10.68 11.43 6.67
C THR A 155 -11.11 12.47 7.70
N VAL A 156 -10.43 12.56 8.84
CA VAL A 156 -10.75 13.53 9.88
C VAL A 156 -10.57 14.96 9.34
N GLU A 157 -9.46 15.24 8.66
CA GLU A 157 -9.20 16.54 8.04
C GLU A 157 -10.30 16.94 7.05
N MET A 158 -10.68 16.04 6.13
CA MET A 158 -11.73 16.29 5.15
C MET A 158 -13.09 16.56 5.83
N MET A 159 -13.43 15.78 6.86
CA MET A 159 -14.69 15.96 7.60
C MET A 159 -14.71 17.27 8.38
N THR A 160 -13.58 17.71 8.93
CA THR A 160 -13.46 19.03 9.59
C THR A 160 -13.66 20.17 8.59
N LYS A 161 -13.00 20.10 7.42
CA LYS A 161 -13.22 21.08 6.35
C LYS A 161 -14.66 21.08 5.84
N ALA A 162 -15.30 19.91 5.78
CA ALA A 162 -16.70 19.78 5.38
C ALA A 162 -17.66 20.40 6.42
N ALA A 163 -17.35 20.26 7.71
CA ALA A 163 -18.12 20.91 8.78
C ALA A 163 -18.13 22.44 8.60
N ASP A 164 -16.99 23.03 8.30
CA ASP A 164 -16.86 24.46 8.03
C ASP A 164 -17.57 24.86 6.73
N LEU A 165 -17.32 24.16 5.63
CA LEU A 165 -17.89 24.46 4.31
C LEU A 165 -19.41 24.36 4.29
N TYR A 166 -19.96 23.39 5.01
CA TYR A 166 -21.41 23.13 5.05
C TYR A 166 -22.12 23.78 6.23
N HIS A 167 -21.40 24.56 7.05
CA HIS A 167 -21.92 25.20 8.27
C HIS A 167 -22.59 24.21 9.23
N GLN A 168 -21.94 23.05 9.43
CA GLN A 168 -22.40 21.97 10.30
C GLN A 168 -21.34 21.67 11.37
N PRO A 169 -21.24 22.43 12.46
CA PRO A 169 -20.18 22.29 13.46
C PRO A 169 -20.13 20.88 14.10
N ASP A 170 -21.28 20.21 14.19
CA ASP A 170 -21.39 18.87 14.78
C ASP A 170 -21.13 17.72 13.77
N LEU A 171 -20.79 18.03 12.50
CA LEU A 171 -20.67 17.01 11.44
C LEU A 171 -19.67 15.91 11.79
N VAL A 172 -18.52 16.28 12.29
CA VAL A 172 -17.45 15.32 12.66
C VAL A 172 -17.94 14.41 13.78
N GLU A 173 -18.47 14.98 14.86
CA GLU A 173 -18.96 14.23 16.02
C GLU A 173 -20.11 13.29 15.64
N LYS A 174 -21.12 13.79 14.91
CA LYS A 174 -22.29 13.02 14.49
C LYS A 174 -21.96 11.89 13.51
N THR A 175 -20.94 12.08 12.66
CA THR A 175 -20.59 11.10 11.62
C THR A 175 -19.51 10.14 12.09
N LEU A 176 -18.44 10.64 12.70
CA LEU A 176 -17.28 9.84 13.06
C LEU A 176 -17.25 9.46 14.55
N GLY A 177 -17.92 10.22 15.41
CA GLY A 177 -17.78 10.11 16.85
C GLY A 177 -16.36 10.48 17.28
N THR A 178 -15.74 9.66 18.11
CA THR A 178 -14.33 9.84 18.50
C THR A 178 -13.37 9.44 17.38
N ALA A 179 -12.16 9.97 17.42
CA ALA A 179 -11.12 9.63 16.43
C ALA A 179 -10.86 8.12 16.30
N GLU A 180 -10.96 7.39 17.39
CA GLU A 180 -10.70 5.95 17.48
C GLU A 180 -11.98 5.14 17.71
N ASN A 181 -13.13 5.61 17.20
CA ASN A 181 -14.41 4.92 17.33
C ASN A 181 -14.31 3.46 16.87
N PRO A 182 -14.40 2.47 17.76
CA PRO A 182 -14.17 1.06 17.44
C PRO A 182 -15.23 0.45 16.51
N GLU A 183 -16.39 1.10 16.38
CA GLU A 183 -17.43 0.66 15.45
C GLU A 183 -17.10 0.99 13.99
N GLN A 184 -16.20 1.95 13.76
CA GLN A 184 -15.86 2.45 12.42
C GLN A 184 -14.41 2.17 12.05
N VAL A 185 -13.50 2.14 13.04
CA VAL A 185 -12.06 2.02 12.80
C VAL A 185 -11.68 0.56 12.53
N LEU A 186 -11.10 0.35 11.37
CA LEU A 186 -10.74 -0.97 10.84
C LEU A 186 -9.29 -0.96 10.33
N PRO A 187 -8.62 -2.12 10.30
CA PRO A 187 -7.36 -2.25 9.58
C PRO A 187 -7.53 -1.89 8.11
N GLU A 188 -6.59 -1.13 7.58
CA GLU A 188 -6.67 -0.53 6.24
C GLU A 188 -6.85 -1.60 5.16
N GLU A 189 -6.11 -2.69 5.23
CA GLU A 189 -6.13 -3.81 4.30
C GLU A 189 -7.45 -4.62 4.29
N THR A 190 -8.32 -4.43 5.29
CA THR A 190 -9.60 -5.14 5.40
C THR A 190 -10.80 -4.32 4.95
N LEU A 191 -10.64 -3.01 4.83
CA LEU A 191 -11.73 -2.04 4.67
C LEU A 191 -12.58 -2.31 3.41
N VAL A 192 -11.92 -2.55 2.28
CA VAL A 192 -12.57 -2.87 1.01
C VAL A 192 -13.39 -4.17 1.10
N GLY A 193 -12.80 -5.23 1.65
CA GLY A 193 -13.49 -6.52 1.81
C GLY A 193 -14.76 -6.40 2.67
N ARG A 194 -14.73 -5.58 3.72
CA ARG A 194 -15.90 -5.34 4.58
C ARG A 194 -16.99 -4.54 3.87
N LEU A 195 -16.60 -3.58 3.01
CA LEU A 195 -17.58 -2.87 2.19
C LEU A 195 -18.24 -3.81 1.17
N GLN A 196 -17.45 -4.59 0.44
CA GLN A 196 -17.95 -5.51 -0.61
C GLN A 196 -18.81 -6.64 -0.04
N SER A 197 -18.48 -7.13 1.16
CA SER A 197 -19.28 -8.16 1.85
C SER A 197 -20.58 -7.64 2.47
N GLY A 198 -20.84 -6.32 2.40
CA GLY A 198 -22.04 -5.71 2.98
C GLY A 198 -21.97 -5.52 4.50
N GLN A 199 -20.82 -5.69 5.12
CA GLN A 199 -20.61 -5.34 6.54
C GLN A 199 -20.60 -3.83 6.76
N LEU A 200 -20.22 -3.06 5.73
CA LEU A 200 -20.27 -1.60 5.69
C LEU A 200 -21.23 -1.13 4.60
N ASP A 201 -21.84 0.03 4.83
CA ASP A 201 -22.67 0.72 3.86
C ASP A 201 -21.89 1.74 3.06
N ALA A 202 -20.93 2.41 3.71
CA ALA A 202 -20.04 3.40 3.12
C ALA A 202 -18.69 3.43 3.86
N GLY A 203 -17.73 4.14 3.28
CA GLY A 203 -16.42 4.35 3.91
C GLY A 203 -15.56 5.30 3.11
N PHE A 204 -14.36 5.54 3.63
CA PHE A 204 -13.37 6.41 3.03
C PHE A 204 -12.27 5.57 2.39
N PHE A 205 -12.08 5.77 1.09
CA PHE A 205 -11.17 5.00 0.23
C PHE A 205 -10.36 5.94 -0.63
N TYR A 206 -9.23 5.49 -1.13
CA TYR A 206 -8.56 6.22 -2.20
C TYR A 206 -9.14 5.86 -3.57
N SER A 207 -8.97 6.75 -4.56
CA SER A 207 -9.44 6.51 -5.93
C SER A 207 -8.84 5.23 -6.52
N THR A 208 -7.64 4.85 -6.14
CA THR A 208 -6.98 3.58 -6.50
C THR A 208 -7.86 2.39 -6.13
N GLU A 209 -8.37 2.35 -4.89
CA GLU A 209 -9.22 1.25 -4.43
C GLU A 209 -10.58 1.25 -5.13
N THR A 210 -11.19 2.45 -5.27
CA THR A 210 -12.53 2.56 -5.86
C THR A 210 -12.54 2.29 -7.35
N SER A 211 -11.52 2.72 -8.09
CA SER A 211 -11.41 2.50 -9.53
C SER A 211 -11.07 1.05 -9.87
N ASP A 212 -10.04 0.49 -9.22
CA ASP A 212 -9.57 -0.88 -9.46
C ASP A 212 -10.66 -1.91 -9.16
N LEU A 213 -11.39 -1.73 -8.07
CA LEU A 213 -12.40 -2.66 -7.58
C LEU A 213 -13.83 -2.28 -7.99
N LYS A 214 -14.00 -1.25 -8.84
CA LYS A 214 -15.27 -0.75 -9.33
C LYS A 214 -16.27 -0.44 -8.21
N ILE A 215 -15.79 0.12 -7.11
CA ILE A 215 -16.61 0.56 -5.99
C ILE A 215 -17.27 1.89 -6.39
N PRO A 216 -18.61 2.01 -6.39
CA PRO A 216 -19.26 3.29 -6.58
C PRO A 216 -18.76 4.30 -5.53
N ALA A 217 -18.34 5.48 -5.97
CA ALA A 217 -17.76 6.46 -5.09
C ALA A 217 -18.11 7.89 -5.49
N ILE A 218 -18.10 8.77 -4.50
CA ILE A 218 -18.28 10.21 -4.66
C ILE A 218 -16.93 10.87 -4.44
N ARG A 219 -16.54 11.71 -5.39
CA ARG A 219 -15.40 12.62 -5.23
C ARG A 219 -15.88 13.83 -4.43
N PRO A 220 -15.25 14.14 -3.29
CA PRO A 220 -15.55 15.36 -2.55
C PRO A 220 -15.27 16.62 -3.39
N ALA A 221 -15.89 17.73 -3.03
CA ALA A 221 -15.63 19.03 -3.64
C ALA A 221 -14.12 19.37 -3.57
N PRO A 222 -13.57 20.15 -4.52
CA PRO A 222 -12.14 20.46 -4.58
C PRO A 222 -11.57 20.99 -3.27
N GLU A 223 -12.34 21.81 -2.54
CA GLU A 223 -11.94 22.43 -1.26
C GLU A 223 -11.77 21.41 -0.13
N LEU A 224 -12.44 20.26 -0.26
CA LEU A 224 -12.40 19.16 0.70
C LEU A 224 -11.39 18.08 0.34
N GLN A 225 -10.76 18.18 -0.84
CA GLN A 225 -9.90 17.11 -1.33
C GLN A 225 -8.68 16.93 -0.43
N ALA A 226 -8.53 15.69 0.04
CA ALA A 226 -7.30 15.14 0.58
C ALA A 226 -6.84 14.01 -0.34
N LYS A 227 -5.55 13.71 -0.35
CA LYS A 227 -4.99 12.68 -1.22
C LYS A 227 -3.83 11.96 -0.58
N ALA A 228 -3.69 10.67 -0.87
CA ALA A 228 -2.42 10.00 -0.69
C ALA A 228 -1.39 10.60 -1.66
N SER A 229 -0.17 10.80 -1.15
CA SER A 229 1.01 11.05 -1.96
C SER A 229 1.95 9.88 -1.68
N TYR A 230 1.95 8.89 -2.59
CA TYR A 230 2.72 7.68 -2.39
C TYR A 230 4.21 7.94 -2.54
N THR A 231 4.94 7.56 -1.51
CA THR A 231 6.39 7.64 -1.48
C THR A 231 7.00 6.27 -1.29
N LEU A 232 8.13 6.02 -1.93
CA LEU A 232 8.90 4.79 -1.79
C LEU A 232 10.34 5.08 -1.37
N THR A 233 10.96 4.12 -0.70
CA THR A 233 12.38 4.11 -0.35
C THR A 233 12.90 2.69 -0.28
N VAL A 234 14.21 2.52 -0.49
CA VAL A 234 14.95 1.36 0.01
C VAL A 234 15.27 1.64 1.48
N LEU A 235 14.98 0.69 2.37
CA LEU A 235 15.32 0.84 3.79
C LEU A 235 16.83 0.72 3.98
N ASP A 236 17.40 1.54 4.87
CA ASP A 236 18.87 1.60 5.08
C ASP A 236 19.43 0.28 5.64
N ASP A 237 18.60 -0.50 6.36
CA ASP A 237 18.93 -1.84 6.89
C ASP A 237 18.31 -2.99 6.07
N ALA A 238 18.01 -2.76 4.80
CA ALA A 238 17.41 -3.74 3.90
C ALA A 238 18.21 -5.05 3.85
N PRO A 239 17.61 -6.21 4.23
CA PRO A 239 18.29 -7.51 4.16
C PRO A 239 18.72 -7.91 2.74
N ASN A 240 17.94 -7.51 1.74
CA ASN A 240 18.21 -7.74 0.32
C ASN A 240 18.25 -6.41 -0.44
N HIS A 241 19.30 -5.61 -0.20
CA HIS A 241 19.45 -4.29 -0.81
C HIS A 241 19.43 -4.33 -2.35
N SER A 242 20.09 -5.30 -2.98
CA SER A 242 20.11 -5.42 -4.44
C SER A 242 18.72 -5.76 -5.01
N GLY A 243 17.98 -6.62 -4.33
CA GLY A 243 16.59 -6.91 -4.68
C GLY A 243 15.66 -5.72 -4.48
N ALA A 244 15.87 -4.94 -3.41
CA ALA A 244 15.15 -3.71 -3.17
C ALA A 244 15.34 -2.69 -4.30
N VAL A 245 16.58 -2.47 -4.73
CA VAL A 245 16.93 -1.60 -5.87
C VAL A 245 16.24 -2.09 -7.14
N SER A 246 16.33 -3.40 -7.43
CA SER A 246 15.65 -4.00 -8.59
C SER A 246 14.14 -3.81 -8.56
N PHE A 247 13.52 -3.91 -7.38
CA PHE A 247 12.08 -3.66 -7.24
C PHE A 247 11.71 -2.19 -7.48
N VAL A 248 12.50 -1.26 -6.95
CA VAL A 248 12.30 0.18 -7.16
C VAL A 248 12.48 0.55 -8.65
N ASP A 249 13.52 0.04 -9.30
CA ASP A 249 13.76 0.21 -10.74
C ASP A 249 12.56 -0.29 -11.55
N PHE A 250 12.05 -1.50 -11.23
CA PHE A 250 10.87 -2.06 -11.89
C PHE A 250 9.62 -1.19 -11.69
N LEU A 251 9.31 -0.81 -10.44
CA LEU A 251 8.10 -0.06 -10.12
C LEU A 251 8.06 1.30 -10.82
N LEU A 252 9.22 1.97 -10.90
CA LEU A 252 9.36 3.29 -11.54
C LEU A 252 9.59 3.21 -13.05
N SER A 253 9.83 2.02 -13.62
CA SER A 253 9.97 1.80 -15.06
C SER A 253 8.69 2.15 -15.82
N GLU A 254 8.77 2.22 -17.14
CA GLU A 254 7.59 2.40 -18.00
C GLU A 254 6.53 1.32 -17.75
N GLN A 255 6.95 0.05 -17.61
CA GLN A 255 6.06 -1.07 -17.32
C GLN A 255 5.38 -0.92 -15.95
N GLY A 256 6.14 -0.63 -14.91
CA GLY A 256 5.58 -0.41 -13.56
C GLY A 256 4.60 0.76 -13.53
N ARG A 257 4.96 1.89 -14.14
CA ARG A 257 4.09 3.07 -14.24
C ARG A 257 2.82 2.80 -15.06
N ALA A 258 2.90 1.99 -16.10
CA ALA A 258 1.73 1.59 -16.87
C ALA A 258 0.76 0.76 -16.01
N LEU A 259 1.27 -0.18 -15.21
CA LEU A 259 0.47 -0.95 -14.26
C LEU A 259 -0.18 -0.06 -13.19
N LEU A 260 0.57 0.90 -12.63
CA LEU A 260 0.02 1.89 -11.69
C LEU A 260 -1.19 2.62 -12.29
N LYS A 261 -1.04 3.17 -13.51
CA LYS A 261 -2.12 3.89 -14.22
C LYS A 261 -3.32 2.99 -14.51
N GLN A 262 -3.07 1.74 -14.93
CA GLN A 262 -4.13 0.76 -15.23
C GLN A 262 -5.02 0.49 -13.99
N HIS A 263 -4.46 0.57 -12.79
CA HIS A 263 -5.17 0.40 -11.53
C HIS A 263 -5.64 1.70 -10.89
N GLY A 264 -5.74 2.80 -11.65
CA GLY A 264 -6.33 4.05 -11.18
C GLY A 264 -5.44 4.86 -10.24
N VAL A 265 -4.13 4.62 -10.27
CA VAL A 265 -3.14 5.45 -9.55
C VAL A 265 -2.73 6.61 -10.44
N ASP A 266 -2.80 7.83 -9.92
CA ASP A 266 -2.32 9.04 -10.59
C ASP A 266 -0.79 9.08 -10.50
N VAL A 267 -0.10 8.62 -11.55
CA VAL A 267 1.36 8.67 -11.62
C VAL A 267 1.79 10.12 -11.85
N VAL A 268 2.63 10.62 -10.95
CA VAL A 268 3.16 11.98 -11.00
C VAL A 268 4.64 11.99 -11.43
N LYS A 269 5.14 13.16 -11.82
CA LYS A 269 6.57 13.35 -12.01
C LYS A 269 7.28 13.05 -10.70
N PRO A 270 8.26 12.13 -10.68
CA PRO A 270 8.93 11.77 -9.43
C PRO A 270 9.65 12.97 -8.80
N THR A 271 9.52 13.10 -7.48
CA THR A 271 10.27 14.08 -6.70
C THR A 271 11.00 13.40 -5.56
N VAL A 272 12.27 13.72 -5.41
CA VAL A 272 13.16 13.14 -4.39
C VAL A 272 13.20 14.04 -3.16
N SER A 273 13.26 13.42 -1.98
CA SER A 273 13.52 14.08 -0.70
C SER A 273 14.62 13.34 0.06
N GLY A 274 15.42 14.07 0.83
CA GLY A 274 16.54 13.52 1.60
C GLY A 274 17.85 13.60 0.84
N ASN A 275 18.77 12.65 1.11
CA ASN A 275 20.09 12.64 0.50
C ASN A 275 20.07 12.04 -0.91
N VAL A 276 20.02 12.89 -1.92
CA VAL A 276 20.03 12.50 -3.34
C VAL A 276 21.28 11.67 -3.71
N GLN A 277 22.40 11.90 -3.06
CA GLN A 277 23.66 11.19 -3.35
C GLN A 277 23.64 9.73 -2.87
N ALA A 278 22.71 9.39 -1.98
CA ALA A 278 22.52 8.02 -1.52
C ALA A 278 21.61 7.18 -2.44
N ILE A 279 21.03 7.80 -3.47
CA ILE A 279 20.17 7.07 -4.43
C ILE A 279 21.06 6.17 -5.29
N PRO A 280 20.70 4.87 -5.42
CA PRO A 280 21.42 3.96 -6.32
C PRO A 280 21.43 4.48 -7.77
N PRO A 281 22.54 4.33 -8.52
CA PRO A 281 22.67 4.88 -9.87
C PRO A 281 21.59 4.40 -10.85
N SER A 282 21.13 3.13 -10.75
CA SER A 282 20.05 2.60 -11.59
C SER A 282 18.72 3.29 -11.27
N VAL A 283 18.40 3.49 -10.00
CA VAL A 283 17.20 4.23 -9.57
C VAL A 283 17.24 5.66 -10.08
N GLN A 284 18.40 6.34 -9.97
CA GLN A 284 18.56 7.70 -10.51
C GLN A 284 18.29 7.75 -12.02
N ALA A 285 18.81 6.78 -12.78
CA ALA A 285 18.58 6.71 -14.22
C ALA A 285 17.09 6.54 -14.57
N VAL A 286 16.35 5.71 -13.81
CA VAL A 286 14.90 5.54 -14.00
C VAL A 286 14.12 6.80 -13.61
N LEU A 287 14.54 7.50 -12.55
CA LEU A 287 13.94 8.78 -12.16
C LEU A 287 14.13 9.85 -13.24
N ASP A 288 15.31 9.96 -13.80
CA ASP A 288 15.63 10.92 -14.87
C ASP A 288 14.80 10.63 -16.12
N ALA A 289 14.65 9.37 -16.50
CA ALA A 289 13.79 8.95 -17.61
C ALA A 289 12.30 9.25 -17.33
N ALA A 290 11.84 9.07 -16.09
CA ALA A 290 10.46 9.33 -15.69
C ALA A 290 10.13 10.83 -15.58
N ALA A 291 11.15 11.69 -15.52
CA ALA A 291 10.99 13.15 -15.41
C ALA A 291 10.82 13.85 -16.76
N GLN A 292 11.15 13.17 -17.87
CA GLN A 292 10.96 13.62 -19.25
C GLN A 292 9.51 13.44 -19.70
#